data_4cbccb2a86a81c34907eb997b1660695
#
_entry.id   4cbccb2a86a81c34907eb997b1660695
#
_cell.length_a   1.000
_cell.length_b   1.000
_cell.length_c   1.000
_cell.angle_alpha   90.00
_cell.angle_beta   90.00
_cell.angle_gamma   90.00
#
_symmetry.space_group_name_H-M   'P 1'
#
loop_
_entity.id
_entity.type
_entity.pdbx_description
1 polymer ?
#
loop_
_entity_poly.entity_id
_entity_poly.type
_entity_poly.pdbx_seq_one_letter_code
_entity_poly.pdbx_strand_id
1 'polypeptide(L)'
;MKPTETQVSERPLQAALDTAAELMRRHGLEGWTVKLDHARRRAGQCDYTRRVISLSRHYVRHADAAHINDTILHEIAHALVGPHHGHDAVWRRKAREIGCSATRCHTLTFATAPWVMRCPNGCFEVARHRRKAGLVCATCRTPVSFVPASCDEMKDG
;
A
#
# COMPACT_ATOMS: atom_id res chain seq x y z
N MET A 1 -7.19 24.95 -23.14
CA MET A 1 -6.08 23.98 -23.24
C MET A 1 -6.49 22.69 -22.52
N LYS A 2 -6.46 21.55 -23.18
CA LYS A 2 -6.71 20.26 -22.52
C LYS A 2 -5.48 19.92 -21.65
N PRO A 3 -5.66 19.47 -20.40
CA PRO A 3 -4.53 19.03 -19.58
C PRO A 3 -3.85 17.81 -20.23
N THR A 4 -2.53 17.77 -20.18
CA THR A 4 -1.74 16.64 -20.69
C THR A 4 -2.01 15.38 -19.83
N GLU A 5 -1.86 14.18 -20.40
CA GLU A 5 -2.06 12.90 -19.66
C GLU A 5 -1.25 12.85 -18.36
N THR A 6 -0.05 13.42 -18.35
CA THR A 6 0.79 13.53 -17.14
C THR A 6 0.13 14.37 -16.06
N GLN A 7 -0.53 15.48 -16.41
CA GLN A 7 -1.22 16.34 -15.44
C GLN A 7 -2.48 15.68 -14.86
N VAL A 8 -3.19 14.89 -15.65
CA VAL A 8 -4.37 14.12 -15.17
C VAL A 8 -3.94 13.03 -14.19
N SER A 9 -2.80 12.37 -14.42
CA SER A 9 -2.28 11.32 -13.54
C SER A 9 -1.72 11.83 -12.21
N GLU A 10 -1.30 13.09 -12.12
CA GLU A 10 -0.74 13.69 -10.89
C GLU A 10 -1.78 14.31 -9.97
N ARG A 11 -2.97 14.68 -10.48
CA ARG A 11 -4.05 15.29 -9.68
C ARG A 11 -4.49 14.45 -8.47
N PRO A 12 -4.76 13.13 -8.61
CA PRO A 12 -5.16 12.32 -7.46
C PRO A 12 -4.03 12.17 -6.43
N LEU A 13 -2.78 12.18 -6.86
CA LEU A 13 -1.62 12.12 -5.96
C LEU A 13 -1.50 13.38 -5.12
N GLN A 14 -1.63 14.55 -5.75
CA GLN A 14 -1.60 15.84 -5.03
C GLN A 14 -2.79 15.97 -4.09
N ALA A 15 -4.00 15.61 -4.52
CA ALA A 15 -5.19 15.63 -3.68
C ALA A 15 -5.04 14.75 -2.43
N ALA A 16 -4.41 13.57 -2.55
CA ALA A 16 -4.13 12.71 -1.41
C ALA A 16 -3.13 13.32 -0.42
N LEU A 17 -2.09 14.00 -0.93
CA LEU A 17 -1.13 14.73 -0.08
C LEU A 17 -1.80 15.90 0.66
N ASP A 18 -2.63 16.67 -0.03
CA ASP A 18 -3.35 17.80 0.56
C ASP A 18 -4.33 17.32 1.66
N THR A 19 -5.07 16.25 1.38
CA THR A 19 -5.96 15.61 2.35
C THR A 19 -5.19 15.11 3.58
N ALA A 20 -4.06 14.44 3.36
CA ALA A 20 -3.23 13.94 4.45
C ALA A 20 -2.68 15.08 5.31
N ALA A 21 -2.15 16.13 4.70
CA ALA A 21 -1.63 17.30 5.42
C ALA A 21 -2.73 17.96 6.27
N GLU A 22 -3.93 18.13 5.72
CA GLU A 22 -5.08 18.70 6.46
C GLU A 22 -5.52 17.82 7.62
N LEU A 23 -5.62 16.51 7.43
CA LEU A 23 -5.99 15.57 8.49
C LEU A 23 -4.92 15.51 9.59
N MET A 24 -3.64 15.51 9.21
CA MET A 24 -2.53 15.56 10.17
C MET A 24 -2.59 16.82 11.02
N ARG A 25 -2.81 17.98 10.40
CA ARG A 25 -2.99 19.26 11.10
C ARG A 25 -4.20 19.21 12.04
N ARG A 26 -5.34 18.70 11.57
CA ARG A 26 -6.58 18.58 12.35
C ARG A 26 -6.41 17.70 13.59
N HIS A 27 -5.59 16.67 13.50
CA HIS A 27 -5.31 15.75 14.60
C HIS A 27 -4.04 16.09 15.40
N GLY A 28 -3.48 17.31 15.21
CA GLY A 28 -2.38 17.82 16.03
C GLY A 28 -1.04 17.15 15.80
N LEU A 29 -0.79 16.59 14.61
CA LEU A 29 0.52 16.02 14.26
C LEU A 29 1.51 17.12 13.82
N GLU A 30 1.88 17.98 14.76
CA GLU A 30 2.87 19.01 14.50
C GLU A 30 4.27 18.42 14.30
N GLY A 31 5.00 18.95 13.32
CA GLY A 31 6.35 18.47 13.00
C GLY A 31 6.39 17.13 12.25
N TRP A 32 5.22 16.63 11.82
CA TRP A 32 5.11 15.49 10.90
C TRP A 32 4.95 15.95 9.46
N THR A 33 5.46 15.16 8.54
CA THR A 33 5.32 15.41 7.09
C THR A 33 4.66 14.22 6.38
N VAL A 34 4.10 14.47 5.22
CA VAL A 34 3.54 13.42 4.36
C VAL A 34 4.29 13.38 3.04
N LYS A 35 4.48 12.18 2.49
CA LYS A 35 5.08 11.97 1.17
C LYS A 35 4.47 10.79 0.45
N LEU A 36 4.72 10.71 -0.85
CA LEU A 36 4.43 9.53 -1.65
C LEU A 36 5.66 8.62 -1.71
N ASP A 37 5.42 7.32 -1.73
CA ASP A 37 6.44 6.33 -2.00
C ASP A 37 6.05 5.36 -3.13
N HIS A 38 6.91 4.42 -3.46
CA HIS A 38 6.71 3.45 -4.53
C HIS A 38 6.38 2.04 -4.02
N ALA A 39 5.85 1.92 -2.80
CA ALA A 39 5.48 0.63 -2.24
C ALA A 39 4.39 -0.06 -3.08
N ARG A 40 4.56 -1.36 -3.30
CA ARG A 40 3.63 -2.18 -4.09
C ARG A 40 2.78 -3.13 -3.25
N ARG A 41 3.09 -3.25 -1.97
CA ARG A 41 2.45 -4.23 -1.06
C ARG A 41 1.84 -3.62 0.19
N ARG A 42 1.92 -2.30 0.35
CA ARG A 42 1.28 -1.55 1.43
C ARG A 42 0.71 -0.25 0.90
N ALA A 43 -0.38 0.19 1.47
CA ALA A 43 -1.05 1.44 1.09
C ALA A 43 -0.39 2.66 1.73
N GLY A 44 -0.02 2.56 3.00
CA GLY A 44 0.64 3.61 3.77
C GLY A 44 1.69 3.06 4.74
N GLN A 45 2.40 3.97 5.40
CA GLN A 45 3.36 3.67 6.46
C GLN A 45 3.56 4.88 7.37
N CYS A 46 3.66 4.63 8.67
CA CYS A 46 4.07 5.60 9.67
C CYS A 46 5.54 5.37 10.05
N ASP A 47 6.41 6.36 9.80
CA ASP A 47 7.82 6.36 10.21
C ASP A 47 7.99 7.29 11.41
N TYR A 48 8.08 6.72 12.59
CA TYR A 48 8.19 7.45 13.85
C TYR A 48 9.52 8.19 13.99
N THR A 49 10.59 7.60 13.51
CA THR A 49 11.95 8.17 13.63
C THR A 49 12.07 9.46 12.83
N ARG A 50 11.53 9.45 11.61
CA ARG A 50 11.56 10.61 10.72
C ARG A 50 10.33 11.51 10.87
N ARG A 51 9.31 11.08 11.60
CA ARG A 51 7.99 11.72 11.68
C ARG A 51 7.39 11.96 10.31
N VAL A 52 7.30 10.87 9.53
CA VAL A 52 6.79 10.89 8.17
C VAL A 52 5.68 9.86 8.03
N ILE A 53 4.55 10.28 7.48
CA ILE A 53 3.54 9.38 6.93
C ILE A 53 3.79 9.28 5.43
N SER A 54 3.92 8.08 4.90
CA SER A 54 4.03 7.86 3.46
C SER A 54 2.81 7.10 2.91
N LEU A 55 2.41 7.45 1.70
CA LEU A 55 1.33 6.80 0.96
C LEU A 55 1.89 6.21 -0.33
N SER A 56 1.48 5.00 -0.67
CA SER A 56 1.88 4.40 -1.94
C SER A 56 1.21 5.14 -3.10
N ARG A 57 2.00 5.64 -4.06
CA ARG A 57 1.45 6.24 -5.28
C ARG A 57 0.69 5.22 -6.15
N HIS A 58 1.09 3.94 -6.10
CA HIS A 58 0.33 2.87 -6.77
C HIS A 58 -1.06 2.70 -6.15
N TYR A 59 -1.14 2.69 -4.83
CA TYR A 59 -2.42 2.61 -4.12
C TYR A 59 -3.30 3.82 -4.41
N VAL A 60 -2.78 5.04 -4.27
CA VAL A 60 -3.54 6.28 -4.48
C VAL A 60 -4.12 6.38 -5.90
N ARG A 61 -3.43 5.85 -6.90
CA ARG A 61 -3.92 5.85 -8.28
C ARG A 61 -5.09 4.89 -8.53
N HIS A 62 -5.27 3.87 -7.70
CA HIS A 62 -6.27 2.81 -7.90
C HIS A 62 -7.39 2.82 -6.86
N ALA A 63 -7.17 3.43 -5.69
CA ALA A 63 -8.15 3.52 -4.63
C ALA A 63 -9.08 4.72 -4.81
N ASP A 64 -10.31 4.60 -4.33
CA ASP A 64 -11.21 5.73 -4.23
C ASP A 64 -10.86 6.66 -3.05
N ALA A 65 -11.46 7.84 -3.00
CA ALA A 65 -11.21 8.84 -1.98
C ALA A 65 -11.53 8.34 -0.56
N ALA A 66 -12.53 7.50 -0.38
CA ALA A 66 -12.91 6.95 0.93
C ALA A 66 -11.84 6.01 1.47
N HIS A 67 -11.31 5.12 0.63
CA HIS A 67 -10.21 4.22 1.01
C HIS A 67 -8.90 4.96 1.27
N ILE A 68 -8.59 5.99 0.46
CA ILE A 68 -7.41 6.85 0.69
C ILE A 68 -7.52 7.55 2.03
N ASN A 69 -8.69 8.13 2.33
CA ASN A 69 -8.95 8.82 3.60
C ASN A 69 -8.80 7.86 4.80
N ASP A 70 -9.35 6.65 4.71
CA ASP A 70 -9.23 5.64 5.77
C ASP A 70 -7.78 5.22 5.99
N THR A 71 -7.00 5.05 4.92
CA THR A 71 -5.56 4.77 4.99
C THR A 71 -4.79 5.89 5.68
N ILE A 72 -5.07 7.14 5.35
CA ILE A 72 -4.45 8.30 5.99
C ILE A 72 -4.74 8.31 7.50
N LEU A 73 -6.00 8.13 7.88
CA LEU A 73 -6.41 8.06 9.28
C LEU A 73 -5.78 6.86 10.01
N HIS A 74 -5.60 5.73 9.34
CA HIS A 74 -4.90 4.56 9.87
C HIS A 74 -3.46 4.91 10.27
N GLU A 75 -2.71 5.58 9.40
CA GLU A 75 -1.33 5.98 9.69
C GLU A 75 -1.27 7.11 10.73
N ILE A 76 -2.22 8.03 10.73
CA ILE A 76 -2.36 9.06 11.78
C ILE A 76 -2.62 8.41 13.14
N ALA A 77 -3.47 7.39 13.22
CA ALA A 77 -3.71 6.66 14.46
C ALA A 77 -2.42 6.03 15.01
N HIS A 78 -1.58 5.45 14.16
CA HIS A 78 -0.25 4.97 14.55
C HIS A 78 0.62 6.10 15.09
N ALA A 79 0.69 7.23 14.39
CA ALA A 79 1.48 8.39 14.82
C ALA A 79 1.05 8.92 16.19
N LEU A 80 -0.26 8.92 16.48
CA LEU A 80 -0.83 9.42 17.73
C LEU A 80 -0.58 8.49 18.93
N VAL A 81 -0.62 7.17 18.73
CA VAL A 81 -0.41 6.21 19.84
C VAL A 81 1.05 5.84 20.05
N GLY A 82 1.89 6.06 19.06
CA GLY A 82 3.34 5.81 19.14
C GLY A 82 3.78 4.40 18.76
N PRO A 83 5.10 4.15 18.75
CA PRO A 83 5.70 2.94 18.15
C PRO A 83 5.50 1.66 18.97
N HIS A 84 5.05 1.77 20.22
CA HIS A 84 4.85 0.60 21.09
C HIS A 84 3.50 -0.10 20.89
N HIS A 85 2.63 0.48 20.04
CA HIS A 85 1.32 -0.06 19.71
C HIS A 85 1.27 -0.47 18.24
N GLY A 86 1.03 -1.76 17.98
CA GLY A 86 0.68 -2.24 16.64
C GLY A 86 -0.81 -1.97 16.37
N HIS A 87 -1.53 -2.97 15.90
CA HIS A 87 -3.00 -2.89 15.76
C HIS A 87 -3.71 -3.45 17.02
N ASP A 88 -3.22 -3.11 18.19
CA ASP A 88 -3.77 -3.52 19.48
C ASP A 88 -5.04 -2.74 19.87
N ALA A 89 -5.54 -2.96 21.10
CA ALA A 89 -6.75 -2.29 21.56
C ALA A 89 -6.58 -0.76 21.68
N VAL A 90 -5.38 -0.28 22.01
CA VAL A 90 -5.07 1.16 22.12
C VAL A 90 -5.15 1.80 20.74
N TRP A 91 -4.47 1.22 19.76
CA TRP A 91 -4.54 1.69 18.38
C TRP A 91 -5.97 1.65 17.82
N ARG A 92 -6.70 0.52 17.99
CA ARG A 92 -8.08 0.39 17.48
C ARG A 92 -9.02 1.44 18.07
N ARG A 93 -8.88 1.75 19.36
CA ARG A 93 -9.67 2.80 20.01
C ARG A 93 -9.37 4.16 19.39
N LYS A 94 -8.09 4.51 19.25
CA LYS A 94 -7.67 5.78 18.63
C LYS A 94 -8.12 5.88 17.18
N ALA A 95 -7.95 4.82 16.39
CA ALA A 95 -8.38 4.78 15.00
C ALA A 95 -9.90 5.08 14.86
N ARG A 96 -10.75 4.42 15.65
CA ARG A 96 -12.20 4.70 15.67
C ARG A 96 -12.53 6.12 16.13
N GLU A 97 -11.84 6.61 17.16
CA GLU A 97 -12.01 7.97 17.67
C GLU A 97 -11.81 9.04 16.58
N ILE A 98 -10.83 8.86 15.72
CA ILE A 98 -10.54 9.79 14.62
C ILE A 98 -11.29 9.48 13.32
N GLY A 99 -12.17 8.48 13.31
CA GLY A 99 -13.03 8.15 12.17
C GLY A 99 -12.46 7.15 11.17
N CYS A 100 -11.40 6.42 11.54
CA CYS A 100 -10.87 5.31 10.75
C CYS A 100 -11.72 4.05 10.98
N SER A 101 -11.86 3.20 9.93
CA SER A 101 -12.55 1.90 10.03
C SER A 101 -11.90 0.95 11.03
N ALA A 102 -10.65 1.21 11.42
CA ALA A 102 -9.83 0.37 12.28
C ALA A 102 -9.62 -1.06 11.75
N THR A 103 -9.71 -1.26 10.44
CA THR A 103 -9.35 -2.51 9.78
C THR A 103 -7.83 -2.63 9.64
N ARG A 104 -7.31 -3.83 9.82
CA ARG A 104 -5.85 -4.07 9.81
C ARG A 104 -5.23 -4.04 8.43
N CYS A 105 -5.98 -4.42 7.40
CA CYS A 105 -5.49 -4.60 6.04
C CYS A 105 -6.47 -4.05 5.03
N HIS A 106 -5.94 -3.53 3.92
CA HIS A 106 -6.71 -3.24 2.72
C HIS A 106 -6.85 -4.49 1.86
N THR A 107 -8.04 -4.73 1.35
CA THR A 107 -8.33 -5.84 0.42
C THR A 107 -8.02 -5.49 -1.04
N LEU A 108 -7.72 -4.22 -1.33
CA LEU A 108 -7.45 -3.76 -2.67
C LEU A 108 -6.08 -4.23 -3.18
N THR A 109 -6.07 -4.89 -4.32
CA THR A 109 -4.86 -5.15 -5.10
C THR A 109 -4.60 -3.95 -6.02
N PHE A 110 -3.59 -3.14 -5.68
CA PHE A 110 -3.31 -1.87 -6.36
C PHE A 110 -2.00 -1.85 -7.16
N ALA A 111 -1.26 -2.94 -7.12
CA ALA A 111 -0.06 -3.10 -7.93
C ALA A 111 0.05 -4.54 -8.41
N THR A 112 0.11 -4.72 -9.71
CA THR A 112 0.31 -6.02 -10.32
C THR A 112 1.70 -6.55 -10.02
N ALA A 113 1.80 -7.83 -9.69
CA ALA A 113 3.07 -8.49 -9.52
C ALA A 113 3.77 -8.63 -10.88
N PRO A 114 5.00 -8.13 -11.05
CA PRO A 114 5.69 -8.18 -12.35
C PRO A 114 6.19 -9.58 -12.74
N TRP A 115 6.10 -10.53 -11.82
CA TRP A 115 6.62 -11.89 -12.00
C TRP A 115 5.61 -12.95 -11.63
N VAL A 116 5.63 -14.04 -12.37
CA VAL A 116 4.97 -15.29 -12.01
C VAL A 116 6.03 -16.30 -11.65
N MET A 117 6.00 -16.82 -10.42
CA MET A 117 6.82 -17.94 -9.99
C MET A 117 6.06 -19.23 -10.22
N ARG A 118 6.64 -20.16 -10.97
CA ARG A 118 5.99 -21.42 -11.29
C ARG A 118 6.94 -22.61 -11.14
N CYS A 119 6.35 -23.75 -10.83
CA CYS A 119 7.04 -25.04 -10.93
C CYS A 119 7.01 -25.50 -12.39
N PRO A 120 8.17 -25.85 -13.00
CA PRO A 120 8.20 -26.40 -14.36
C PRO A 120 7.34 -27.68 -14.54
N ASN A 121 7.14 -28.44 -13.45
CA ASN A 121 6.31 -29.65 -13.44
C ASN A 121 4.83 -29.35 -13.11
N GLY A 122 4.41 -28.09 -13.11
CA GLY A 122 3.00 -27.71 -12.94
C GLY A 122 2.44 -27.85 -11.52
N CYS A 123 3.27 -28.02 -10.49
CA CYS A 123 2.77 -28.19 -9.11
C CYS A 123 2.10 -26.91 -8.55
N PHE A 124 2.53 -25.73 -8.99
CA PHE A 124 1.95 -24.45 -8.60
C PHE A 124 2.35 -23.34 -9.57
N GLU A 125 1.56 -22.27 -9.54
CA GLU A 125 1.86 -20.99 -10.15
C GLU A 125 1.38 -19.87 -9.21
N VAL A 126 2.21 -18.84 -8.97
CA VAL A 126 1.87 -17.75 -8.02
C VAL A 126 2.56 -16.45 -8.40
N ALA A 127 1.82 -15.35 -8.33
CA ALA A 127 2.32 -14.01 -8.58
C ALA A 127 3.35 -13.57 -7.50
N ARG A 128 4.42 -12.91 -7.92
CA ARG A 128 5.50 -12.42 -7.04
C ARG A 128 5.97 -11.02 -7.44
N HIS A 129 6.19 -10.17 -6.45
CA HIS A 129 6.74 -8.83 -6.66
C HIS A 129 8.26 -8.80 -6.83
N ARG A 130 8.94 -9.86 -6.38
CA ARG A 130 10.41 -9.99 -6.46
C ARG A 130 10.78 -11.42 -6.86
N ARG A 131 11.89 -11.54 -7.58
CA ARG A 131 12.53 -12.83 -7.83
C ARG A 131 13.47 -13.16 -6.67
N LYS A 132 13.58 -14.44 -6.36
CA LYS A 132 14.55 -14.96 -5.41
C LYS A 132 15.22 -16.20 -6.01
N ALA A 133 16.54 -16.17 -6.09
CA ALA A 133 17.33 -17.31 -6.58
C ALA A 133 17.33 -18.49 -5.58
N GLY A 134 17.60 -19.69 -6.06
CA GLY A 134 17.78 -20.87 -5.24
C GLY A 134 16.50 -21.47 -4.66
N LEU A 135 15.33 -21.06 -5.11
CA LEU A 135 14.07 -21.67 -4.67
C LEU A 135 13.78 -22.95 -5.42
N VAL A 136 13.29 -23.96 -4.70
CA VAL A 136 12.80 -25.23 -5.24
C VAL A 136 11.33 -25.44 -4.89
N CYS A 137 10.64 -26.18 -5.73
CA CYS A 137 9.25 -26.60 -5.48
C CYS A 137 9.18 -27.46 -4.22
N ALA A 138 8.27 -27.12 -3.30
CA ALA A 138 8.08 -27.90 -2.08
C ALA A 138 7.56 -29.33 -2.34
N THR A 139 6.82 -29.51 -3.45
CA THR A 139 6.22 -30.80 -3.82
C THR A 139 7.21 -31.72 -4.53
N CYS A 140 7.85 -31.25 -5.61
CA CYS A 140 8.66 -32.10 -6.48
C CYS A 140 10.16 -31.79 -6.44
N ARG A 141 10.59 -30.81 -5.62
CA ARG A 141 11.98 -30.39 -5.42
C ARG A 141 12.69 -29.82 -6.67
N THR A 142 12.00 -29.70 -7.78
CA THR A 142 12.54 -29.07 -8.99
C THR A 142 12.76 -27.57 -8.76
N PRO A 143 13.85 -26.97 -9.26
CA PRO A 143 14.06 -25.52 -9.21
C PRO A 143 12.86 -24.77 -9.86
N VAL A 144 12.36 -23.76 -9.16
CA VAL A 144 11.27 -22.94 -9.69
C VAL A 144 11.78 -21.93 -10.71
N SER A 145 10.94 -21.52 -11.64
CA SER A 145 11.20 -20.49 -12.62
C SER A 145 10.41 -19.22 -12.31
N PHE A 146 10.94 -18.08 -12.73
CA PHE A 146 10.25 -16.79 -12.71
C PHE A 146 10.12 -16.28 -14.14
N VAL A 147 8.89 -16.04 -14.55
CA VAL A 147 8.58 -15.46 -15.86
C VAL A 147 7.93 -14.10 -15.67
N PRO A 148 8.11 -13.13 -16.60
CA PRO A 148 7.37 -11.88 -16.55
C PRO A 148 5.86 -12.18 -16.59
N ALA A 149 5.08 -11.48 -15.75
CA ALA A 149 3.63 -11.53 -15.84
C ALA A 149 3.20 -10.87 -17.16
N SER A 150 2.52 -11.61 -18.03
CA SER A 150 1.95 -11.07 -19.26
C SER A 150 0.72 -10.21 -18.93
N CYS A 151 0.53 -9.11 -19.65
CA CYS A 151 -0.62 -8.23 -19.46
C CYS A 151 -1.97 -8.88 -19.84
N ASP A 152 -1.95 -10.03 -20.48
CA ASP A 152 -3.16 -10.69 -21.01
C ASP A 152 -3.86 -11.66 -20.05
N GLU A 153 -3.21 -12.05 -18.94
CA GLU A 153 -3.79 -13.04 -18.01
C GLU A 153 -4.56 -12.43 -16.83
N MET A 154 -4.79 -11.13 -16.81
CA MET A 154 -5.45 -10.43 -15.69
C MET A 154 -6.90 -9.99 -15.98
N LYS A 155 -7.58 -10.64 -16.92
CA LYS A 155 -8.97 -10.28 -17.27
C LYS A 155 -10.01 -11.30 -16.83
N ASP A 156 -9.78 -12.15 -15.86
CA ASP A 156 -10.85 -12.96 -15.28
C ASP A 156 -10.55 -13.32 -13.83
N GLY A 157 -11.30 -12.64 -12.93
CA GLY A 157 -11.30 -12.96 -11.52
C GLY A 157 -12.08 -11.93 -10.71
#